data_5f60a9809a62b88647ba1c5a157d9953
#
_entry.id   5f60a9809a62b88647ba1c5a157d9953
#
_cell.length_a   1.000
_cell.length_b   1.000
_cell.length_c   1.000
_cell.angle_alpha   90.00
_cell.angle_beta   90.00
_cell.angle_gamma   90.00
#
_symmetry.space_group_name_H-M   'P 1'
#
loop_
_entity.id
_entity.type
_entity.pdbx_description
1 polymer ?
#
loop_
_entity_poly.entity_id
_entity_poly.type
_entity_poly.pdbx_seq_one_letter_code
_entity_poly.pdbx_strand_id
1 'polypeptide(L)'
;VGILLFYTLMATKYPLYTFVSLVPFSAIGAMGVMKIIRKGKSRAIKWVIMGPTLLLWIAYVAGSFFAPWGFYFLLYVVVAVAVLLLFHAWYTKKGYRLVSIIVLGTMVISSIVVVEGLEPFVKQRSNIDVVPVVDSYDGDIYYYNGYSTAAVYYTGHKIIKINGDESRWDDRDKLKKRSAEWSKKYLMEQVNEEEFNKIIASGKPVMLIVPKGEIKHFRQSSIYPNVSESSEAGTSEVYVLNKKTLFK
;
A
#
# COMPACT_ATOMS: atom_id res chain seq x y z
N VAL A 1 26.71 6.44 8.10
CA VAL A 1 26.46 7.83 7.66
C VAL A 1 26.59 7.94 6.14
N GLY A 2 27.67 7.41 5.49
CA GLY A 2 27.88 7.52 4.05
C GLY A 2 26.73 6.96 3.18
N ILE A 3 26.17 5.79 3.54
CA ILE A 3 25.04 5.17 2.84
C ILE A 3 23.80 6.07 2.90
N LEU A 4 23.48 6.64 4.05
CA LEU A 4 22.34 7.55 4.19
C LEU A 4 22.52 8.84 3.39
N LEU A 5 23.74 9.42 3.41
CA LEU A 5 24.09 10.58 2.60
C LEU A 5 23.91 10.28 1.11
N PHE A 6 24.43 9.15 0.64
CA PHE A 6 24.30 8.73 -0.75
C PHE A 6 22.82 8.63 -1.18
N TYR A 7 21.97 7.93 -0.40
CA TYR A 7 20.56 7.80 -0.73
C TYR A 7 19.76 9.10 -0.58
N THR A 8 20.20 10.03 0.28
CA THR A 8 19.57 11.34 0.41
C THR A 8 19.78 12.19 -0.85
N LEU A 9 20.90 12.01 -1.55
CA LEU A 9 21.23 12.71 -2.79
C LEU A 9 20.57 12.11 -4.03
N MET A 10 20.02 10.88 -3.94
CA MET A 10 19.33 10.26 -5.07
C MET A 10 18.01 10.93 -5.38
N ALA A 11 17.69 11.08 -6.66
CA ALA A 11 16.44 11.68 -7.13
C ALA A 11 15.20 10.82 -6.80
N THR A 12 15.37 9.48 -6.75
CA THR A 12 14.32 8.52 -6.42
C THR A 12 14.47 8.05 -4.97
N LYS A 13 13.50 8.38 -4.13
CA LYS A 13 13.50 8.06 -2.69
C LYS A 13 12.54 6.89 -2.39
N TYR A 14 12.93 5.68 -2.74
CA TYR A 14 12.15 4.51 -2.32
C TYR A 14 12.54 4.10 -0.89
N PRO A 15 11.56 3.83 -0.01
CA PRO A 15 11.84 3.36 1.37
C PRO A 15 12.74 2.14 1.42
N LEU A 16 12.67 1.27 0.41
CA LEU A 16 13.50 0.06 0.28
C LEU A 16 15.00 0.33 0.28
N TYR A 17 15.45 1.50 -0.22
CA TYR A 17 16.88 1.84 -0.24
C TYR A 17 17.48 2.05 1.16
N THR A 18 16.64 2.35 2.16
CA THR A 18 17.08 2.50 3.55
C THR A 18 17.32 1.17 4.25
N PHE A 19 16.82 0.04 3.71
CA PHE A 19 17.02 -1.28 4.33
C PHE A 19 18.50 -1.67 4.46
N VAL A 20 19.34 -1.26 3.52
CA VAL A 20 20.79 -1.53 3.59
C VAL A 20 21.43 -0.93 4.84
N SER A 21 20.91 0.21 5.32
CA SER A 21 21.39 0.85 6.54
C SER A 21 20.86 0.23 7.83
N LEU A 22 19.80 -0.59 7.77
CA LEU A 22 19.26 -1.24 8.97
C LEU A 22 20.25 -2.21 9.62
N VAL A 23 21.07 -2.91 8.84
CA VAL A 23 22.06 -3.87 9.37
C VAL A 23 23.06 -3.17 10.28
N PRO A 24 23.82 -2.12 9.86
CA PRO A 24 24.75 -1.43 10.75
C PRO A 24 24.03 -0.72 11.90
N PHE A 25 22.84 -0.17 11.71
CA PHE A 25 22.08 0.43 12.81
C PHE A 25 21.64 -0.60 13.83
N SER A 26 21.21 -1.77 13.42
CA SER A 26 20.86 -2.88 14.33
C SER A 26 22.07 -3.34 15.14
N ALA A 27 23.26 -3.43 14.53
CA ALA A 27 24.48 -3.77 15.23
C ALA A 27 24.87 -2.72 16.29
N ILE A 28 24.81 -1.43 15.95
CA ILE A 28 25.08 -0.33 16.89
C ILE A 28 24.04 -0.36 18.02
N GLY A 29 22.76 -0.55 17.68
CA GLY A 29 21.68 -0.69 18.65
C GLY A 29 21.92 -1.85 19.63
N ALA A 30 22.29 -3.03 19.11
CA ALA A 30 22.60 -4.21 19.93
C ALA A 30 23.77 -3.95 20.88
N MET A 31 24.86 -3.30 20.43
CA MET A 31 25.98 -2.92 21.31
C MET A 31 25.52 -1.94 22.40
N GLY A 32 24.69 -0.97 22.09
CA GLY A 32 24.09 -0.05 23.05
C GLY A 32 23.26 -0.79 24.10
N VAL A 33 22.39 -1.69 23.69
CA VAL A 33 21.57 -2.53 24.56
C VAL A 33 22.43 -3.41 25.47
N MET A 34 23.46 -4.06 24.93
CA MET A 34 24.39 -4.88 25.72
C MET A 34 25.12 -4.06 26.78
N LYS A 35 25.54 -2.84 26.45
CA LYS A 35 26.14 -1.91 27.40
C LYS A 35 25.19 -1.55 28.54
N ILE A 36 23.91 -1.39 28.22
CA ILE A 36 22.85 -1.08 29.19
C ILE A 36 22.58 -2.28 30.09
N ILE A 37 22.49 -3.48 29.53
CA ILE A 37 22.30 -4.72 30.31
C ILE A 37 23.42 -4.90 31.33
N ARG A 38 24.69 -4.66 30.92
CA ARG A 38 25.88 -4.81 31.78
C ARG A 38 26.01 -3.71 32.85
N LYS A 39 25.68 -2.46 32.50
CA LYS A 39 25.85 -1.29 33.39
C LYS A 39 24.55 -0.84 34.09
N GLY A 40 23.48 -1.50 33.91
CA GLY A 40 22.06 -1.25 34.04
C GLY A 40 21.46 -0.66 35.31
N LYS A 41 22.06 0.34 35.94
CA LYS A 41 21.46 0.99 37.13
C LYS A 41 20.79 2.34 36.84
N SER A 42 21.02 2.97 35.70
CA SER A 42 20.49 4.31 35.41
C SER A 42 19.04 4.29 34.91
N ARG A 43 18.16 5.02 35.58
CA ARG A 43 16.74 5.23 35.15
C ARG A 43 16.66 5.89 33.76
N ALA A 44 17.53 6.85 33.47
CA ALA A 44 17.55 7.54 32.19
C ALA A 44 17.76 6.59 31.01
N ILE A 45 18.69 5.63 31.16
CA ILE A 45 18.99 4.66 30.10
C ILE A 45 17.79 3.73 29.83
N LYS A 46 17.07 3.35 30.87
CA LYS A 46 15.83 2.54 30.70
C LYS A 46 14.78 3.31 29.91
N TRP A 47 14.60 4.60 30.18
CA TRP A 47 13.67 5.45 29.43
C TRP A 47 14.07 5.64 27.98
N VAL A 48 15.36 5.72 27.66
CA VAL A 48 15.85 5.80 26.28
C VAL A 48 15.43 4.59 25.44
N ILE A 49 15.29 3.41 26.06
CA ILE A 49 14.84 2.20 25.35
C ILE A 49 13.31 2.08 25.40
N MET A 50 12.69 2.28 26.54
CA MET A 50 11.24 2.14 26.71
C MET A 50 10.46 3.22 25.97
N GLY A 51 10.95 4.46 25.97
CA GLY A 51 10.23 5.59 25.38
C GLY A 51 9.87 5.39 23.92
N PRO A 52 10.83 5.14 23.03
CA PRO A 52 10.54 4.86 21.62
C PRO A 52 9.62 3.64 21.42
N THR A 53 9.78 2.59 22.23
CA THR A 53 8.95 1.39 22.14
C THR A 53 7.50 1.69 22.51
N LEU A 54 7.28 2.39 23.61
CA LEU A 54 5.93 2.80 24.02
C LEU A 54 5.28 3.73 22.99
N LEU A 55 6.05 4.68 22.45
CA LEU A 55 5.56 5.56 21.38
C LEU A 55 5.16 4.75 20.15
N LEU A 56 5.94 3.75 19.76
CA LEU A 56 5.61 2.87 18.64
C LEU A 56 4.32 2.08 18.92
N TRP A 57 4.18 1.49 20.09
CA TRP A 57 2.97 0.73 20.45
C TRP A 57 1.74 1.62 20.53
N ILE A 58 1.88 2.83 21.07
CA ILE A 58 0.81 3.85 21.06
C ILE A 58 0.45 4.24 19.62
N ALA A 59 1.44 4.42 18.75
CA ALA A 59 1.19 4.73 17.34
C ALA A 59 0.44 3.59 16.61
N TYR A 60 0.72 2.34 16.91
CA TYR A 60 -0.03 1.20 16.37
C TYR A 60 -1.48 1.19 16.85
N VAL A 61 -1.69 1.41 18.15
CA VAL A 61 -3.06 1.52 18.70
C VAL A 61 -3.80 2.72 18.10
N ALA A 62 -3.16 3.89 18.05
CA ALA A 62 -3.76 5.06 17.43
C ALA A 62 -4.06 4.86 15.94
N GLY A 63 -3.14 4.25 15.19
CA GLY A 63 -3.31 3.93 13.78
C GLY A 63 -4.50 3.00 13.51
N SER A 64 -4.79 2.06 14.44
CA SER A 64 -5.91 1.15 14.28
C SER A 64 -7.29 1.84 14.30
N PHE A 65 -7.42 3.00 14.94
CA PHE A 65 -8.66 3.79 14.91
C PHE A 65 -8.93 4.44 13.56
N PHE A 66 -7.90 4.66 12.76
CA PHE A 66 -8.03 5.23 11.42
C PHE A 66 -8.09 4.15 10.33
N ALA A 67 -7.92 2.89 10.69
CA ALA A 67 -8.01 1.79 9.76
C ALA A 67 -9.48 1.50 9.41
N PRO A 68 -9.84 1.36 8.13
CA PRO A 68 -11.24 1.19 7.70
C PRO A 68 -11.85 -0.16 8.06
N TRP A 69 -11.08 -1.10 8.57
CA TRP A 69 -11.49 -2.49 8.83
C TRP A 69 -11.80 -2.82 10.28
N GLY A 70 -11.92 -1.83 11.14
CA GLY A 70 -12.54 -2.02 12.43
C GLY A 70 -11.62 -2.24 13.62
N PHE A 71 -12.20 -2.70 14.70
CA PHE A 71 -11.61 -2.75 16.03
C PHE A 71 -10.75 -4.02 16.21
N TYR A 72 -9.47 -3.83 16.50
CA TYR A 72 -8.51 -4.93 16.72
C TYR A 72 -8.42 -5.29 18.20
N PHE A 73 -9.40 -6.02 18.72
CA PHE A 73 -9.42 -6.43 20.11
C PHE A 73 -8.15 -7.16 20.54
N LEU A 74 -7.67 -8.08 19.71
CA LEU A 74 -6.43 -8.82 19.97
C LEU A 74 -5.22 -7.90 20.13
N LEU A 75 -5.10 -6.89 19.26
CA LEU A 75 -4.02 -5.88 19.34
C LEU A 75 -4.04 -5.16 20.69
N TYR A 76 -5.21 -4.72 21.14
CA TYR A 76 -5.31 -3.97 22.39
C TYR A 76 -4.99 -4.84 23.60
N VAL A 77 -5.48 -6.09 23.64
CA VAL A 77 -5.16 -7.05 24.71
C VAL A 77 -3.65 -7.31 24.76
N VAL A 78 -3.03 -7.60 23.61
CA VAL A 78 -1.59 -7.89 23.55
C VAL A 78 -0.76 -6.67 23.96
N VAL A 79 -1.12 -5.47 23.49
CA VAL A 79 -0.44 -4.24 23.90
C VAL A 79 -0.58 -4.00 25.39
N ALA A 80 -1.79 -4.16 25.97
CA ALA A 80 -2.01 -4.01 27.40
C ALA A 80 -1.16 -4.99 28.22
N VAL A 81 -1.14 -6.26 27.84
CA VAL A 81 -0.30 -7.29 28.49
C VAL A 81 1.18 -6.94 28.35
N ALA A 82 1.66 -6.54 27.18
CA ALA A 82 3.04 -6.17 26.94
C ALA A 82 3.46 -4.95 27.80
N VAL A 83 2.60 -3.95 27.93
CA VAL A 83 2.82 -2.77 28.80
C VAL A 83 2.90 -3.19 30.27
N LEU A 84 1.99 -4.03 30.74
CA LEU A 84 2.03 -4.54 32.14
C LEU A 84 3.32 -5.31 32.43
N LEU A 85 3.73 -6.20 31.53
CA LEU A 85 4.98 -6.95 31.63
C LEU A 85 6.20 -6.01 31.59
N LEU A 86 6.16 -4.96 30.79
CA LEU A 86 7.22 -3.98 30.70
C LEU A 86 7.40 -3.21 32.01
N PHE A 87 6.30 -2.76 32.62
CA PHE A 87 6.34 -2.12 33.94
C PHE A 87 6.78 -3.07 35.04
N HIS A 88 6.35 -4.34 35.01
CA HIS A 88 6.82 -5.34 35.95
C HIS A 88 8.34 -5.57 35.81
N ALA A 89 8.86 -5.68 34.58
CA ALA A 89 10.30 -5.82 34.35
C ALA A 89 11.08 -4.58 34.77
N TRP A 90 10.51 -3.40 34.60
CA TRP A 90 11.07 -2.15 35.09
C TRP A 90 11.23 -2.18 36.63
N TYR A 91 10.20 -2.61 37.35
CA TYR A 91 10.18 -2.68 38.80
C TYR A 91 11.20 -3.70 39.33
N THR A 92 11.33 -4.86 38.70
CA THR A 92 12.25 -5.92 39.11
C THR A 92 13.74 -5.61 38.85
N LYS A 93 14.06 -4.47 38.22
CA LYS A 93 15.39 -3.97 37.89
C LYS A 93 16.28 -4.93 37.09
N LYS A 94 15.72 -5.97 36.46
CA LYS A 94 16.45 -6.95 35.63
C LYS A 94 16.48 -6.47 34.17
N GLY A 95 17.58 -5.86 33.73
CA GLY A 95 17.73 -5.26 32.40
C GLY A 95 17.48 -6.23 31.25
N TYR A 96 17.90 -7.51 31.35
CA TYR A 96 17.66 -8.50 30.32
C TYR A 96 16.16 -8.80 30.12
N ARG A 97 15.36 -8.85 31.20
CA ARG A 97 13.91 -9.05 31.10
C ARG A 97 13.23 -7.90 30.39
N LEU A 98 13.65 -6.68 30.69
CA LEU A 98 13.15 -5.49 30.04
C LEU A 98 13.36 -5.57 28.52
N VAL A 99 14.60 -5.88 28.09
CA VAL A 99 14.95 -6.01 26.67
C VAL A 99 14.18 -7.14 26.01
N SER A 100 14.07 -8.32 26.66
CA SER A 100 13.32 -9.45 26.10
C SER A 100 11.85 -9.10 25.88
N ILE A 101 11.20 -8.42 26.83
CA ILE A 101 9.80 -8.01 26.69
C ILE A 101 9.64 -6.99 25.55
N ILE A 102 10.55 -6.03 25.43
CA ILE A 102 10.56 -5.06 24.34
C ILE A 102 10.64 -5.77 22.99
N VAL A 103 11.60 -6.67 22.82
CA VAL A 103 11.83 -7.38 21.55
C VAL A 103 10.62 -8.28 21.22
N LEU A 104 10.25 -9.18 22.13
CA LEU A 104 9.15 -10.14 21.90
C LEU A 104 7.81 -9.42 21.78
N GLY A 105 7.52 -8.45 22.63
CA GLY A 105 6.30 -7.66 22.56
C GLY A 105 6.19 -6.90 21.25
N THR A 106 7.26 -6.26 20.80
CA THR A 106 7.26 -5.55 19.52
C THR A 106 7.12 -6.51 18.34
N MET A 107 7.76 -7.67 18.36
CA MET A 107 7.59 -8.70 17.32
C MET A 107 6.12 -9.16 17.21
N VAL A 108 5.50 -9.53 18.33
CA VAL A 108 4.11 -10.01 18.34
C VAL A 108 3.15 -8.89 17.91
N ILE A 109 3.29 -7.69 18.48
CA ILE A 109 2.43 -6.55 18.13
C ILE A 109 2.59 -6.17 16.65
N SER A 110 3.82 -6.11 16.15
CA SER A 110 4.06 -5.81 14.73
C SER A 110 3.51 -6.89 13.81
N SER A 111 3.59 -8.17 14.21
CA SER A 111 2.99 -9.26 13.43
C SER A 111 1.47 -9.12 13.32
N ILE A 112 0.78 -8.77 14.42
CA ILE A 112 -0.66 -8.52 14.39
C ILE A 112 -0.98 -7.32 13.48
N VAL A 113 -0.23 -6.22 13.59
CA VAL A 113 -0.43 -5.03 12.74
C VAL A 113 -0.21 -5.36 11.26
N VAL A 114 0.77 -6.20 10.94
CA VAL A 114 1.04 -6.60 9.55
C VAL A 114 -0.09 -7.48 9.02
N VAL A 115 -0.49 -8.50 9.75
CA VAL A 115 -1.52 -9.45 9.30
C VAL A 115 -2.89 -8.79 9.24
N GLU A 116 -3.30 -8.12 10.31
CA GLU A 116 -4.66 -7.57 10.42
C GLU A 116 -4.80 -6.19 9.76
N GLY A 117 -3.73 -5.41 9.73
CA GLY A 117 -3.75 -4.05 9.21
C GLY A 117 -3.20 -3.92 7.81
N LEU A 118 -2.02 -4.46 7.55
CA LEU A 118 -1.33 -4.24 6.28
C LEU A 118 -1.86 -5.17 5.18
N GLU A 119 -2.21 -6.40 5.49
CA GLU A 119 -2.73 -7.36 4.52
C GLU A 119 -4.01 -6.87 3.84
N PRO A 120 -5.08 -6.45 4.57
CA PRO A 120 -6.26 -5.87 3.96
C PRO A 120 -5.95 -4.64 3.10
N PHE A 121 -5.04 -3.77 3.58
CA PHE A 121 -4.62 -2.58 2.84
C PHE A 121 -3.89 -2.92 1.54
N VAL A 122 -3.01 -3.91 1.56
CA VAL A 122 -2.31 -4.38 0.36
C VAL A 122 -3.28 -5.05 -0.60
N LYS A 123 -4.17 -5.91 -0.11
CA LYS A 123 -5.24 -6.53 -0.94
C LYS A 123 -6.09 -5.46 -1.62
N GLN A 124 -6.55 -4.47 -0.87
CA GLN A 124 -7.35 -3.37 -1.40
C GLN A 124 -6.63 -2.59 -2.50
N ARG A 125 -5.31 -2.35 -2.37
CA ARG A 125 -4.51 -1.63 -3.37
C ARG A 125 -4.00 -2.50 -4.50
N SER A 126 -3.98 -3.80 -4.33
CA SER A 126 -3.46 -4.73 -5.34
C SER A 126 -4.41 -4.96 -6.52
N ASN A 127 -5.68 -4.52 -6.43
CA ASN A 127 -6.73 -4.85 -7.39
C ASN A 127 -6.89 -6.35 -7.63
N ILE A 128 -6.52 -7.21 -6.66
CA ILE A 128 -6.65 -8.66 -6.80
C ILE A 128 -8.10 -9.09 -6.98
N ASP A 129 -9.04 -8.29 -6.45
CA ASP A 129 -10.48 -8.53 -6.55
C ASP A 129 -11.01 -8.38 -7.99
N VAL A 130 -10.22 -7.77 -8.88
CA VAL A 130 -10.55 -7.63 -10.32
C VAL A 130 -10.26 -8.93 -11.08
N VAL A 131 -9.36 -9.78 -10.57
CA VAL A 131 -8.88 -10.99 -11.25
C VAL A 131 -10.03 -11.93 -11.66
N PRO A 132 -10.96 -12.33 -10.78
CA PRO A 132 -12.02 -13.25 -11.15
C PRO A 132 -12.93 -12.72 -12.27
N VAL A 133 -13.11 -11.39 -12.32
CA VAL A 133 -13.96 -10.74 -13.35
C VAL A 133 -13.20 -10.69 -14.69
N VAL A 134 -11.92 -10.36 -14.64
CA VAL A 134 -11.06 -10.27 -15.84
C VAL A 134 -10.82 -11.66 -16.46
N ASP A 135 -10.55 -12.67 -15.64
CA ASP A 135 -10.29 -14.04 -16.14
C ASP A 135 -11.51 -14.67 -16.81
N SER A 136 -12.69 -14.17 -16.51
CA SER A 136 -13.95 -14.61 -17.18
C SER A 136 -14.20 -13.93 -18.53
N TYR A 137 -13.33 -12.99 -18.93
CA TYR A 137 -13.52 -12.17 -20.11
C TYR A 137 -12.47 -12.43 -21.18
N ASP A 138 -12.94 -12.74 -22.39
CA ASP A 138 -12.09 -12.94 -23.58
C ASP A 138 -12.20 -11.73 -24.50
N GLY A 139 -11.33 -10.72 -24.28
CA GLY A 139 -11.33 -9.49 -25.08
C GLY A 139 -10.32 -8.47 -24.58
N ASP A 140 -10.34 -7.28 -25.18
CA ASP A 140 -9.44 -6.20 -24.81
C ASP A 140 -9.85 -5.57 -23.47
N ILE A 141 -8.86 -5.36 -22.61
CA ILE A 141 -9.04 -4.84 -21.26
C ILE A 141 -8.36 -3.48 -21.16
N TYR A 142 -9.08 -2.52 -20.62
CA TYR A 142 -8.64 -1.15 -20.45
C TYR A 142 -8.70 -0.71 -18.99
N TYR A 143 -7.88 0.27 -18.63
CA TYR A 143 -7.85 0.86 -17.29
C TYR A 143 -7.99 2.39 -17.38
N TYR A 144 -9.00 2.93 -16.74
CA TYR A 144 -9.36 4.35 -16.84
C TYR A 144 -8.53 5.21 -15.89
N ASN A 145 -7.92 6.27 -16.42
CA ASN A 145 -7.16 7.32 -15.69
C ASN A 145 -6.09 6.82 -14.70
N GLY A 146 -5.74 5.57 -14.73
CA GLY A 146 -4.80 5.00 -13.80
C GLY A 146 -4.04 3.87 -14.43
N TYR A 147 -3.28 3.21 -13.58
CA TYR A 147 -2.61 1.97 -13.90
C TYR A 147 -2.34 1.15 -12.65
N SER A 148 -2.56 -0.13 -12.76
CA SER A 148 -2.22 -1.07 -11.73
C SER A 148 -1.30 -2.14 -12.29
N THR A 149 0.00 -2.07 -11.94
CA THR A 149 0.96 -3.15 -12.23
C THR A 149 0.50 -4.46 -11.60
N ALA A 150 -0.15 -4.37 -10.45
CA ALA A 150 -0.69 -5.52 -9.75
C ALA A 150 -1.82 -6.18 -10.56
N ALA A 151 -2.73 -5.41 -11.16
CA ALA A 151 -3.78 -5.97 -12.01
C ALA A 151 -3.19 -6.75 -13.18
N VAL A 152 -2.21 -6.18 -13.91
CA VAL A 152 -1.52 -6.88 -15.00
C VAL A 152 -0.80 -8.14 -14.49
N TYR A 153 -0.11 -8.05 -13.37
CA TYR A 153 0.64 -9.18 -12.81
C TYR A 153 -0.27 -10.34 -12.41
N TYR A 154 -1.35 -10.04 -11.69
CA TYR A 154 -2.24 -11.08 -11.17
C TYR A 154 -3.18 -11.68 -12.22
N THR A 155 -3.60 -10.89 -13.20
CA THR A 155 -4.46 -11.39 -14.29
C THR A 155 -3.68 -12.04 -15.42
N GLY A 156 -2.40 -11.69 -15.58
CA GLY A 156 -1.61 -12.11 -16.74
C GLY A 156 -2.10 -11.51 -18.08
N HIS A 157 -3.12 -10.66 -18.06
CA HIS A 157 -3.68 -10.03 -19.26
C HIS A 157 -2.96 -8.73 -19.60
N LYS A 158 -2.92 -8.42 -20.90
CA LYS A 158 -2.50 -7.11 -21.37
C LYS A 158 -3.61 -6.10 -21.07
N ILE A 159 -3.27 -5.09 -20.27
CA ILE A 159 -4.21 -4.02 -19.92
C ILE A 159 -3.70 -2.72 -20.54
N ILE A 160 -4.56 -2.02 -21.29
CA ILE A 160 -4.23 -0.77 -21.98
C ILE A 160 -4.76 0.40 -21.15
N LYS A 161 -3.95 1.43 -20.96
CA LYS A 161 -4.35 2.62 -20.20
C LYS A 161 -5.15 3.57 -21.08
N ILE A 162 -6.28 4.06 -20.58
CA ILE A 162 -6.97 5.20 -21.14
C ILE A 162 -6.60 6.44 -20.36
N ASN A 163 -6.06 7.44 -21.06
CA ASN A 163 -5.89 8.76 -20.49
C ASN A 163 -7.19 9.54 -20.78
N GLY A 164 -7.95 9.87 -19.73
CA GLY A 164 -9.06 10.79 -19.86
C GLY A 164 -8.59 12.20 -20.19
N ASP A 165 -9.52 13.13 -20.23
CA ASP A 165 -9.36 14.51 -20.66
C ASP A 165 -8.10 15.17 -20.05
N GLU A 166 -7.14 15.53 -20.93
CA GLU A 166 -5.87 16.15 -20.56
C GLU A 166 -6.07 17.54 -19.90
N SER A 167 -7.23 18.18 -20.10
CA SER A 167 -7.55 19.47 -19.50
C SER A 167 -7.66 19.42 -17.95
N ARG A 168 -7.82 18.20 -17.39
CA ARG A 168 -7.89 17.94 -15.95
C ARG A 168 -6.54 17.61 -15.32
N TRP A 169 -5.47 17.61 -16.11
CA TRP A 169 -4.13 17.35 -15.63
C TRP A 169 -3.56 18.61 -14.98
N ASP A 170 -3.98 18.83 -13.76
CA ASP A 170 -3.55 19.93 -12.90
C ASP A 170 -2.04 19.93 -12.65
N ASP A 171 -1.49 20.99 -12.05
CA ASP A 171 -0.04 21.18 -11.80
C ASP A 171 0.66 19.99 -11.07
N ARG A 172 -0.08 19.13 -10.40
CA ARG A 172 0.41 17.80 -9.95
C ARG A 172 0.92 16.92 -11.08
N ASP A 173 0.45 17.13 -12.27
CA ASP A 173 0.76 16.32 -13.44
C ASP A 173 1.97 16.84 -14.24
N LYS A 174 2.42 18.05 -14.00
CA LYS A 174 3.75 18.50 -14.49
C LYS A 174 4.88 17.66 -13.86
N LEU A 175 4.73 17.25 -12.61
CA LEU A 175 5.60 16.27 -11.97
C LEU A 175 5.36 14.84 -12.52
N LYS A 176 4.12 14.49 -12.87
CA LYS A 176 3.79 13.24 -13.55
C LYS A 176 4.20 13.23 -15.02
N LYS A 177 4.34 14.37 -15.69
CA LYS A 177 4.82 14.44 -17.08
C LYS A 177 6.22 13.83 -17.23
N ARG A 178 7.13 14.05 -16.26
CA ARG A 178 8.42 13.34 -16.18
C ARG A 178 8.26 11.83 -15.91
N SER A 179 7.30 11.45 -15.10
CA SER A 179 6.99 10.06 -14.81
C SER A 179 6.23 9.39 -15.97
N ALA A 180 5.42 10.13 -16.71
CA ALA A 180 4.70 9.64 -17.88
C ALA A 180 5.63 9.33 -19.06
N GLU A 181 6.68 10.14 -19.29
CA GLU A 181 7.71 9.82 -20.28
C GLU A 181 8.47 8.54 -19.92
N TRP A 182 8.75 8.35 -18.63
CA TRP A 182 9.38 7.13 -18.16
C TRP A 182 8.44 5.91 -18.29
N SER A 183 7.16 6.07 -17.97
CA SER A 183 6.16 5.00 -18.09
C SER A 183 5.82 4.67 -19.55
N LYS A 184 5.78 5.64 -20.44
CA LYS A 184 5.64 5.41 -21.91
C LYS A 184 6.76 4.52 -22.45
N LYS A 185 7.97 4.68 -21.93
CA LYS A 185 9.13 3.92 -22.41
C LYS A 185 9.13 2.46 -21.94
N TYR A 186 8.55 2.16 -20.77
CA TYR A 186 8.81 0.88 -20.09
C TYR A 186 7.59 0.02 -19.79
N LEU A 187 6.37 0.54 -19.82
CA LEU A 187 5.30 -0.17 -19.14
C LEU A 187 3.96 -0.34 -19.86
N MET A 188 3.58 0.46 -20.88
CA MET A 188 2.19 0.38 -21.34
C MET A 188 1.90 1.04 -22.67
N GLU A 189 1.02 0.38 -23.42
CA GLU A 189 0.21 1.04 -24.42
C GLU A 189 -0.78 1.99 -23.76
N GLN A 190 -0.93 3.17 -24.34
CA GLN A 190 -1.85 4.20 -23.89
C GLN A 190 -2.69 4.65 -25.07
N VAL A 191 -3.96 4.83 -24.85
CA VAL A 191 -4.88 5.44 -25.80
C VAL A 191 -5.50 6.68 -25.16
N ASN A 192 -5.78 7.70 -25.94
CA ASN A 192 -6.56 8.82 -25.46
C ASN A 192 -8.07 8.51 -25.57
N GLU A 193 -8.90 9.37 -24.97
CA GLU A 193 -10.34 9.17 -24.94
C GLU A 193 -10.95 9.17 -26.35
N GLU A 194 -10.42 9.98 -27.28
CA GLU A 194 -10.90 10.01 -28.67
C GLU A 194 -10.59 8.71 -29.42
N GLU A 195 -9.39 8.17 -29.25
CA GLU A 195 -9.00 6.88 -29.84
C GLU A 195 -9.85 5.75 -29.26
N PHE A 196 -10.09 5.79 -27.95
CA PHE A 196 -10.94 4.81 -27.30
C PHE A 196 -12.39 4.89 -27.77
N ASN A 197 -12.94 6.10 -27.96
CA ASN A 197 -14.27 6.27 -28.53
C ASN A 197 -14.38 5.70 -29.94
N LYS A 198 -13.33 5.77 -30.77
CA LYS A 198 -13.31 5.10 -32.07
C LYS A 198 -13.36 3.58 -31.95
N ILE A 199 -12.66 3.02 -30.94
CA ILE A 199 -12.70 1.58 -30.64
C ILE A 199 -14.11 1.18 -30.23
N ILE A 200 -14.76 1.94 -29.35
CA ILE A 200 -16.16 1.69 -28.95
C ILE A 200 -17.11 1.78 -30.15
N ALA A 201 -16.94 2.82 -30.99
CA ALA A 201 -17.78 3.02 -32.19
C ALA A 201 -17.67 1.88 -33.21
N SER A 202 -16.55 1.12 -33.18
CA SER A 202 -16.43 -0.09 -34.02
C SER A 202 -17.34 -1.25 -33.58
N GLY A 203 -18.03 -1.13 -32.44
CA GLY A 203 -18.91 -2.16 -31.90
C GLY A 203 -18.18 -3.34 -31.24
N LYS A 204 -16.87 -3.26 -31.09
CA LYS A 204 -16.06 -4.29 -30.42
C LYS A 204 -16.37 -4.29 -28.92
N PRO A 205 -16.66 -5.46 -28.31
CA PRO A 205 -16.83 -5.53 -26.88
C PRO A 205 -15.49 -5.27 -26.18
N VAL A 206 -15.50 -4.43 -25.15
CA VAL A 206 -14.30 -4.11 -24.35
C VAL A 206 -14.64 -4.10 -22.89
N MET A 207 -13.68 -4.48 -22.05
CA MET A 207 -13.78 -4.39 -20.60
C MET A 207 -12.99 -3.17 -20.12
N LEU A 208 -13.57 -2.41 -19.21
CA LEU A 208 -12.97 -1.21 -18.63
C LEU A 208 -12.95 -1.30 -17.11
N ILE A 209 -11.76 -1.22 -16.53
CA ILE A 209 -11.55 -1.16 -15.10
C ILE A 209 -11.46 0.31 -14.69
N VAL A 210 -12.33 0.74 -13.80
CA VAL A 210 -12.40 2.12 -13.29
C VAL A 210 -12.15 2.12 -11.78
N PRO A 211 -11.07 2.76 -11.28
CA PRO A 211 -10.84 2.93 -9.86
C PRO A 211 -11.98 3.68 -9.19
N LYS A 212 -12.38 3.33 -7.96
CA LYS A 212 -13.47 4.01 -7.22
C LYS A 212 -13.29 5.53 -7.14
N GLY A 213 -12.04 6.00 -7.05
CA GLY A 213 -11.75 7.44 -7.06
C GLY A 213 -12.07 8.16 -8.38
N GLU A 214 -12.12 7.42 -9.49
CA GLU A 214 -12.37 7.95 -10.84
C GLU A 214 -13.81 7.74 -11.34
N ILE A 215 -14.64 7.00 -10.60
CA ILE A 215 -16.01 6.66 -11.02
C ILE A 215 -16.85 7.90 -11.32
N LYS A 216 -16.75 8.94 -10.47
CA LYS A 216 -17.49 10.20 -10.67
C LYS A 216 -17.11 10.87 -11.99
N HIS A 217 -15.83 10.86 -12.34
CA HIS A 217 -15.34 11.44 -13.58
C HIS A 217 -15.72 10.56 -14.78
N PHE A 218 -15.60 9.26 -14.64
CA PHE A 218 -16.00 8.31 -15.66
C PHE A 218 -17.47 8.45 -16.02
N ARG A 219 -18.36 8.57 -15.05
CA ARG A 219 -19.81 8.75 -15.29
C ARG A 219 -20.16 10.05 -16.03
N GLN A 220 -19.24 11.03 -16.04
CA GLN A 220 -19.39 12.27 -16.79
C GLN A 220 -18.67 12.26 -18.15
N SER A 221 -17.96 11.19 -18.46
CA SER A 221 -17.21 11.05 -19.73
C SER A 221 -18.15 10.69 -20.89
N SER A 222 -17.66 10.92 -22.12
CA SER A 222 -18.33 10.50 -23.36
C SER A 222 -18.41 8.97 -23.52
N ILE A 223 -17.67 8.23 -22.74
CA ILE A 223 -17.58 6.77 -22.75
C ILE A 223 -18.77 6.14 -22.03
N TYR A 224 -19.23 6.75 -20.94
CA TYR A 224 -20.23 6.16 -20.05
C TYR A 224 -21.56 5.75 -20.69
N PRO A 225 -22.12 6.48 -21.69
CA PRO A 225 -23.36 6.07 -22.36
C PRO A 225 -23.29 4.69 -23.05
N ASN A 226 -22.08 4.19 -23.34
CA ASN A 226 -21.87 2.90 -24.01
C ASN A 226 -21.72 1.71 -23.04
N VAL A 227 -21.91 1.95 -21.74
CA VAL A 227 -21.85 0.90 -20.72
C VAL A 227 -23.04 -0.05 -20.87
N SER A 228 -22.75 -1.33 -21.00
CA SER A 228 -23.77 -2.39 -21.10
C SER A 228 -23.97 -3.08 -19.74
N GLU A 229 -22.91 -3.31 -19.00
CA GLU A 229 -22.91 -3.98 -17.69
C GLU A 229 -21.88 -3.37 -16.77
N SER A 230 -22.11 -3.49 -15.46
CA SER A 230 -21.14 -3.10 -14.45
C SER A 230 -21.09 -4.13 -13.33
N SER A 231 -19.91 -4.34 -12.76
CA SER A 231 -19.65 -5.21 -11.62
C SER A 231 -18.71 -4.53 -10.64
N GLU A 232 -18.98 -4.62 -9.36
CA GLU A 232 -18.08 -4.09 -8.34
C GLU A 232 -16.97 -5.11 -8.05
N ALA A 233 -15.71 -4.66 -8.04
CA ALA A 233 -14.54 -5.48 -7.78
C ALA A 233 -13.58 -4.75 -6.83
N GLY A 234 -13.79 -4.92 -5.54
CA GLY A 234 -12.95 -4.35 -4.48
C GLY A 234 -12.88 -2.81 -4.53
N THR A 235 -11.73 -2.27 -4.91
CA THR A 235 -11.49 -0.82 -5.05
C THR A 235 -11.76 -0.26 -6.44
N SER A 236 -12.26 -1.09 -7.34
CA SER A 236 -12.59 -0.71 -8.71
C SER A 236 -14.01 -1.13 -9.04
N GLU A 237 -14.59 -0.51 -10.04
CA GLU A 237 -15.74 -1.02 -10.76
C GLU A 237 -15.29 -1.47 -12.15
N VAL A 238 -15.80 -2.60 -12.59
CA VAL A 238 -15.51 -3.14 -13.93
C VAL A 238 -16.74 -2.96 -14.79
N TYR A 239 -16.55 -2.35 -15.93
CA TYR A 239 -17.61 -2.07 -16.89
C TYR A 239 -17.36 -2.84 -18.18
N VAL A 240 -18.41 -3.40 -18.75
CA VAL A 240 -18.38 -3.98 -20.09
C VAL A 240 -19.13 -3.05 -21.04
N LEU A 241 -18.48 -2.70 -22.14
CA LEU A 241 -18.98 -1.80 -23.15
C LEU A 241 -19.28 -2.60 -24.43
N ASN A 242 -20.34 -2.22 -25.17
CA ASN A 242 -20.75 -2.84 -26.45
C ASN A 242 -21.06 -4.35 -26.38
N LYS A 243 -21.49 -4.86 -25.22
CA LYS A 243 -21.85 -6.26 -25.12
C LYS A 243 -23.16 -6.53 -25.89
N LYS A 244 -23.07 -7.23 -26.98
CA LYS A 244 -24.21 -8.00 -27.47
C LYS A 244 -24.32 -9.24 -26.59
N THR A 245 -25.30 -9.23 -25.68
CA THR A 245 -25.71 -10.31 -24.76
C THR A 245 -24.89 -11.61 -24.84
N LEU A 246 -23.90 -11.79 -23.94
CA LEU A 246 -23.08 -13.00 -23.88
C LEU A 246 -23.10 -13.69 -22.50
N PHE A 247 -24.05 -13.32 -21.63
CA PHE A 247 -24.34 -14.16 -20.48
C PHE A 247 -25.55 -15.04 -20.77
N LYS A 248 -25.30 -16.32 -20.96
CA LYS A 248 -26.26 -17.39 -20.76
C LYS A 248 -26.02 -18.00 -19.40
#